data_6c7e5ed53a75aee500590a2483080966
#
_entry.id   6c7e5ed53a75aee500590a2483080966
#
_cell.length_a   1.000
_cell.length_b   1.000
_cell.length_c   1.000
_cell.angle_alpha   90.00
_cell.angle_beta   90.00
_cell.angle_gamma   90.00
#
_symmetry.space_group_name_H-M   'P 1'
#
loop_
_entity.id
_entity.type
_entity.pdbx_description
1 polymer ?
#
loop_
_entity_poly.entity_id
_entity_poly.type
_entity_poly.pdbx_seq_one_letter_code
_entity_poly.pdbx_strand_id
1 'polypeptide(L)'
;MEFFPDEPIWSVVSGLLTERIFIPSFVYALLISLVCTWIGVHLFLRGMAMAGDAVSHSVLPGMVAAYVLTGATRGVAPFVGAAISGWVAVAVAGRLSRLPRMRPDSALGAVYGVAFGLGVLGVGLFARHVHLDAECVLNGDLLLVGGERDWEAWLGPAGLVAAAVVMEVFGGARLRLSAFDAGFADAGGVRIRGWNSLVVGMLSVVAVVGFRAMGIVPVLAMSTIPVAAGWALGGGYRRRMMVALGVSGGAVVAGFVVAVWMEVPPPPAMGACALIGLVLSLLMRRGLRGRQR
;
A
#
# COMPACT_ATOMS: atom_id res chain seq x y z
N MET A 1 -15.80 20.01 -20.54
CA MET A 1 -14.45 20.62 -20.52
C MET A 1 -13.71 20.02 -21.72
N GLU A 2 -13.57 20.79 -22.80
CA GLU A 2 -12.77 20.38 -23.96
C GLU A 2 -11.30 20.65 -23.61
N PHE A 3 -10.56 19.61 -23.24
CA PHE A 3 -9.12 19.70 -23.06
C PHE A 3 -8.47 19.59 -24.44
N PHE A 4 -7.76 20.64 -24.86
CA PHE A 4 -7.09 20.72 -26.16
C PHE A 4 -5.78 19.92 -26.14
N PRO A 5 -5.55 18.98 -27.08
CA PRO A 5 -4.30 18.21 -27.15
C PRO A 5 -3.08 19.04 -27.58
N ASP A 6 -3.24 20.32 -27.92
CA ASP A 6 -2.18 21.21 -28.41
C ASP A 6 -1.62 22.19 -27.36
N GLU A 7 -2.08 22.12 -26.12
CA GLU A 7 -1.54 22.98 -25.06
C GLU A 7 -0.22 22.42 -24.49
N PRO A 8 0.78 23.27 -24.28
CA PRO A 8 2.05 22.81 -23.72
C PRO A 8 1.85 22.30 -22.27
N ILE A 9 2.55 21.23 -21.90
CA ILE A 9 2.46 20.52 -20.60
C ILE A 9 2.48 21.50 -19.40
N TRP A 10 3.19 22.62 -19.50
CA TRP A 10 3.28 23.59 -18.42
C TRP A 10 1.98 24.39 -18.22
N SER A 11 1.16 24.64 -19.24
CA SER A 11 -0.16 25.29 -19.08
C SER A 11 -1.13 24.35 -18.39
N VAL A 12 -1.06 23.07 -18.68
CA VAL A 12 -1.80 22.00 -18.01
C VAL A 12 -1.41 21.94 -16.54
N VAL A 13 -0.11 21.93 -16.25
CA VAL A 13 0.41 21.92 -14.85
C VAL A 13 0.02 23.17 -14.10
N SER A 14 0.05 24.36 -14.73
CA SER A 14 -0.39 25.60 -14.08
C SER A 14 -1.89 25.64 -13.81
N GLY A 15 -2.70 25.09 -14.73
CA GLY A 15 -4.15 24.91 -14.52
C GLY A 15 -4.46 23.98 -13.33
N LEU A 16 -3.72 22.88 -13.20
CA LEU A 16 -3.81 21.97 -12.07
C LEU A 16 -3.50 22.59 -10.72
N LEU A 17 -2.50 23.45 -10.66
CA LEU A 17 -2.12 24.17 -9.44
C LEU A 17 -3.18 25.20 -9.02
N THR A 18 -4.05 25.60 -9.96
CA THR A 18 -5.12 26.58 -9.71
C THR A 18 -6.41 25.93 -9.21
N GLU A 19 -6.65 24.65 -9.54
CA GLU A 19 -7.82 23.91 -9.07
C GLU A 19 -7.65 23.51 -7.60
N ARG A 20 -8.53 24.00 -6.74
CA ARG A 20 -8.48 23.77 -5.27
C ARG A 20 -8.53 22.32 -4.83
N ILE A 21 -8.99 21.40 -5.69
CA ILE A 21 -9.13 19.95 -5.40
C ILE A 21 -7.84 19.19 -5.70
N PHE A 22 -7.04 19.66 -6.65
CA PHE A 22 -5.87 18.91 -7.13
C PHE A 22 -4.73 18.85 -6.13
N ILE A 23 -4.38 19.96 -5.50
CA ILE A 23 -3.28 20.00 -4.53
C ILE A 23 -3.54 19.07 -3.35
N PRO A 24 -4.72 19.09 -2.70
CA PRO A 24 -5.03 18.18 -1.63
C PRO A 24 -4.96 16.71 -2.08
N SER A 25 -5.57 16.36 -3.22
CA SER A 25 -5.57 15.00 -3.74
C SER A 25 -4.15 14.51 -4.07
N PHE A 26 -3.31 15.38 -4.64
CA PHE A 26 -1.90 15.09 -4.89
C PHE A 26 -1.13 14.83 -3.59
N VAL A 27 -1.28 15.69 -2.58
CA VAL A 27 -0.60 15.52 -1.28
C VAL A 27 -1.10 14.24 -0.59
N TYR A 28 -2.38 13.96 -0.63
CA TYR A 28 -2.95 12.73 -0.08
C TYR A 28 -2.35 11.49 -0.73
N ALA A 29 -2.33 11.45 -2.07
CA ALA A 29 -1.73 10.36 -2.84
C ALA A 29 -0.24 10.19 -2.54
N LEU A 30 0.51 11.30 -2.41
CA LEU A 30 1.92 11.28 -2.09
C LEU A 30 2.16 10.66 -0.70
N LEU A 31 1.44 11.10 0.32
CA LEU A 31 1.57 10.58 1.68
C LEU A 31 1.28 9.07 1.73
N ILE A 32 0.17 8.63 1.15
CA ILE A 32 -0.20 7.21 1.12
C ILE A 32 0.84 6.39 0.34
N SER A 33 1.25 6.84 -0.85
CA SER A 33 2.23 6.13 -1.69
C SER A 33 3.58 5.96 -0.99
N LEU A 34 4.06 6.99 -0.28
CA LEU A 34 5.30 6.92 0.48
C LEU A 34 5.19 5.91 1.64
N VAL A 35 4.06 5.89 2.35
CA VAL A 35 3.85 4.91 3.44
C VAL A 35 3.68 3.50 2.88
N CYS A 36 2.96 3.32 1.77
CA CYS A 36 2.87 2.03 1.07
C CYS A 36 4.25 1.51 0.67
N THR A 37 5.10 2.37 0.11
CA THR A 37 6.47 2.01 -0.26
C THR A 37 7.32 1.69 0.96
N TRP A 38 7.22 2.48 2.03
CA TRP A 38 7.95 2.23 3.27
C TRP A 38 7.60 0.87 3.87
N ILE A 39 6.30 0.55 4.01
CA ILE A 39 5.87 -0.75 4.52
C ILE A 39 6.26 -1.89 3.57
N GLY A 40 6.17 -1.66 2.26
CA GLY A 40 6.59 -2.60 1.23
C GLY A 40 8.05 -2.99 1.36
N VAL A 41 8.96 -2.04 1.66
CA VAL A 41 10.38 -2.34 1.94
C VAL A 41 10.53 -3.30 3.12
N HIS A 42 9.79 -3.08 4.21
CA HIS A 42 9.84 -3.95 5.38
C HIS A 42 9.24 -5.34 5.13
N LEU A 43 8.20 -5.44 4.31
CA LEU A 43 7.62 -6.72 3.89
C LEU A 43 8.56 -7.50 2.98
N PHE A 44 9.20 -6.80 2.03
CA PHE A 44 10.14 -7.42 1.10
C PHE A 44 11.36 -8.01 1.82
N LEU A 45 11.88 -7.30 2.85
CA LEU A 45 12.95 -7.81 3.71
C LEU A 45 12.58 -9.10 4.45
N ARG A 46 11.29 -9.30 4.73
CA ARG A 46 10.76 -10.48 5.43
C ARG A 46 10.34 -11.61 4.48
N GLY A 47 10.50 -11.45 3.16
CA GLY A 47 10.01 -12.41 2.18
C GLY A 47 8.48 -12.49 2.12
N MET A 48 7.79 -11.43 2.49
CA MET A 48 6.32 -11.33 2.55
C MET A 48 5.81 -10.31 1.52
N ALA A 49 6.37 -10.29 0.32
CA ALA A 49 6.00 -9.32 -0.72
C ALA A 49 4.51 -9.39 -1.11
N MET A 50 3.90 -10.59 -1.05
CA MET A 50 2.48 -10.83 -1.34
C MET A 50 1.53 -10.55 -0.17
N ALA A 51 2.03 -10.03 0.97
CA ALA A 51 1.19 -9.78 2.13
C ALA A 51 0.12 -8.70 1.88
N GLY A 52 0.42 -7.71 1.02
CA GLY A 52 -0.55 -6.70 0.61
C GLY A 52 -1.76 -7.29 -0.10
N ASP A 53 -1.52 -8.27 -0.99
CA ASP A 53 -2.56 -9.00 -1.70
C ASP A 53 -3.43 -9.84 -0.75
N ALA A 54 -2.80 -10.51 0.21
CA ALA A 54 -3.52 -11.25 1.25
C ALA A 54 -4.42 -10.33 2.10
N VAL A 55 -3.98 -9.12 2.41
CA VAL A 55 -4.78 -8.12 3.14
C VAL A 55 -5.96 -7.68 2.28
N SER A 56 -5.76 -7.37 0.99
CA SER A 56 -6.83 -6.89 0.11
C SER A 56 -8.01 -7.87 0.03
N HIS A 57 -7.71 -9.16 -0.13
CA HIS A 57 -8.75 -10.20 -0.16
C HIS A 57 -9.40 -10.47 1.21
N SER A 58 -8.73 -10.11 2.29
CA SER A 58 -9.24 -10.28 3.66
C SER A 58 -10.08 -9.10 4.16
N VAL A 59 -10.14 -7.99 3.42
CA VAL A 59 -10.98 -6.82 3.75
C VAL A 59 -12.45 -7.21 3.77
N LEU A 60 -12.92 -7.97 2.78
CA LEU A 60 -14.33 -8.32 2.60
C LEU A 60 -14.94 -9.06 3.80
N PRO A 61 -14.36 -10.17 4.31
CA PRO A 61 -14.93 -10.84 5.48
C PRO A 61 -14.93 -9.95 6.72
N GLY A 62 -13.95 -9.06 6.87
CA GLY A 62 -13.90 -8.10 7.96
C GLY A 62 -15.03 -7.07 7.92
N MET A 63 -15.32 -6.54 6.72
CA MET A 63 -16.43 -5.61 6.51
C MET A 63 -17.78 -6.29 6.78
N VAL A 64 -17.98 -7.52 6.30
CA VAL A 64 -19.19 -8.29 6.55
C VAL A 64 -19.37 -8.58 8.04
N ALA A 65 -18.30 -9.00 8.74
CA ALA A 65 -18.36 -9.24 10.18
C ALA A 65 -18.73 -7.96 10.95
N ALA A 66 -18.13 -6.83 10.59
CA ALA A 66 -18.47 -5.53 11.19
C ALA A 66 -19.94 -5.16 10.94
N TYR A 67 -20.43 -5.37 9.71
CA TYR A 67 -21.84 -5.14 9.38
C TYR A 67 -22.78 -6.01 10.22
N VAL A 68 -22.50 -7.30 10.33
CA VAL A 68 -23.33 -8.22 11.15
C VAL A 68 -23.37 -7.80 12.61
N LEU A 69 -22.26 -7.29 13.15
CA LEU A 69 -22.16 -6.91 14.56
C LEU A 69 -22.77 -5.52 14.87
N THR A 70 -22.70 -4.59 13.92
CA THR A 70 -23.04 -3.17 14.19
C THR A 70 -24.21 -2.66 13.36
N GLY A 71 -24.60 -3.36 12.29
CA GLY A 71 -25.57 -2.89 11.30
C GLY A 71 -25.06 -1.75 10.42
N ALA A 72 -23.82 -1.26 10.64
CA ALA A 72 -23.25 -0.13 9.93
C ALA A 72 -22.61 -0.56 8.60
N THR A 73 -23.04 0.07 7.50
CA THR A 73 -22.47 -0.14 6.15
C THR A 73 -21.40 0.87 5.81
N ARG A 74 -21.35 2.01 6.51
CA ARG A 74 -20.42 3.13 6.32
C ARG A 74 -19.81 3.57 7.64
N GLY A 75 -18.73 4.30 7.59
CA GLY A 75 -18.06 4.86 8.78
C GLY A 75 -16.97 3.97 9.35
N VAL A 76 -16.64 4.17 10.62
CA VAL A 76 -15.46 3.59 11.28
C VAL A 76 -15.55 2.07 11.44
N ALA A 77 -16.74 1.52 11.70
CA ALA A 77 -16.91 0.09 12.00
C ALA A 77 -16.46 -0.85 10.86
N PRO A 78 -16.87 -0.68 9.58
CA PRO A 78 -16.36 -1.47 8.47
C PRO A 78 -14.83 -1.34 8.29
N PHE A 79 -14.24 -0.15 8.50
CA PHE A 79 -12.80 0.06 8.40
C PHE A 79 -12.03 -0.71 9.46
N VAL A 80 -12.49 -0.65 10.71
CA VAL A 80 -11.89 -1.40 11.81
C VAL A 80 -12.01 -2.91 11.57
N GLY A 81 -13.18 -3.38 11.13
CA GLY A 81 -13.39 -4.78 10.76
C GLY A 81 -12.43 -5.24 9.66
N ALA A 82 -12.29 -4.46 8.60
CA ALA A 82 -11.38 -4.72 7.50
C ALA A 82 -9.92 -4.79 7.97
N ALA A 83 -9.47 -3.82 8.79
CA ALA A 83 -8.11 -3.78 9.32
C ALA A 83 -7.80 -4.97 10.25
N ILE A 84 -8.74 -5.33 11.12
CA ILE A 84 -8.60 -6.50 12.01
C ILE A 84 -8.54 -7.79 11.19
N SER A 85 -9.41 -7.96 10.22
CA SER A 85 -9.44 -9.14 9.35
C SER A 85 -8.14 -9.29 8.56
N GLY A 86 -7.64 -8.22 7.95
CA GLY A 86 -6.35 -8.21 7.25
C GLY A 86 -5.18 -8.57 8.17
N TRP A 87 -5.14 -8.01 9.38
CA TRP A 87 -4.13 -8.35 10.38
C TRP A 87 -4.21 -9.82 10.80
N VAL A 88 -5.41 -10.34 11.05
CA VAL A 88 -5.65 -11.74 11.42
C VAL A 88 -5.21 -12.66 10.29
N ALA A 89 -5.58 -12.38 9.03
CA ALA A 89 -5.22 -13.18 7.88
C ALA A 89 -3.69 -13.34 7.74
N VAL A 90 -2.95 -12.22 7.79
CA VAL A 90 -1.48 -12.28 7.69
C VAL A 90 -0.86 -12.93 8.93
N ALA A 91 -1.44 -12.73 10.12
CA ALA A 91 -0.98 -13.42 11.34
C ALA A 91 -1.19 -14.93 11.26
N VAL A 92 -2.31 -15.40 10.71
CA VAL A 92 -2.60 -16.82 10.46
C VAL A 92 -1.64 -17.38 9.41
N ALA A 93 -1.42 -16.68 8.29
CA ALA A 93 -0.45 -17.07 7.28
C ALA A 93 0.96 -17.19 7.86
N GLY A 94 1.36 -16.26 8.74
CA GLY A 94 2.64 -16.30 9.44
C GLY A 94 2.78 -17.47 10.43
N ARG A 95 1.67 -18.01 10.97
CA ARG A 95 1.69 -19.24 11.74
C ARG A 95 1.77 -20.47 10.83
N LEU A 96 1.00 -20.46 9.74
CA LEU A 96 0.95 -21.53 8.76
C LEU A 96 2.31 -21.74 8.07
N SER A 97 3.03 -20.66 7.76
CA SER A 97 4.37 -20.70 7.16
C SER A 97 5.45 -21.34 8.05
N ARG A 98 5.15 -21.59 9.34
CA ARG A 98 6.06 -22.33 10.24
C ARG A 98 5.93 -23.85 10.12
N LEU A 99 4.92 -24.32 9.41
CA LEU A 99 4.79 -25.76 9.14
C LEU A 99 5.91 -26.25 8.22
N PRO A 100 6.44 -27.47 8.43
CA PRO A 100 7.49 -28.04 7.59
C PRO A 100 7.06 -28.01 6.11
N ARG A 101 7.97 -27.58 5.24
CA ARG A 101 7.78 -27.48 3.77
C ARG A 101 6.78 -26.44 3.28
N MET A 102 6.23 -25.57 4.15
CA MET A 102 5.33 -24.48 3.74
C MET A 102 6.14 -23.18 3.53
N ARG A 103 6.09 -22.65 2.31
CA ARG A 103 6.71 -21.34 2.02
C ARG A 103 5.79 -20.21 2.49
N PRO A 104 6.34 -19.04 2.91
CA PRO A 104 5.53 -17.88 3.33
C PRO A 104 4.49 -17.45 2.29
N ASP A 105 4.88 -17.38 1.01
CA ASP A 105 3.96 -16.98 -0.07
C ASP A 105 2.83 -18.00 -0.28
N SER A 106 3.12 -19.30 -0.15
CA SER A 106 2.08 -20.35 -0.26
C SER A 106 1.10 -20.29 0.91
N ALA A 107 1.59 -19.98 2.11
CA ALA A 107 0.75 -19.79 3.27
C ALA A 107 -0.16 -18.57 3.12
N LEU A 108 0.37 -17.46 2.60
CA LEU A 108 -0.42 -16.27 2.26
C LEU A 108 -1.50 -16.61 1.23
N GLY A 109 -1.13 -17.30 0.12
CA GLY A 109 -2.06 -17.72 -0.92
C GLY A 109 -3.22 -18.57 -0.41
N ALA A 110 -2.95 -19.54 0.48
CA ALA A 110 -3.98 -20.37 1.08
C ALA A 110 -4.93 -19.56 1.96
N VAL A 111 -4.39 -18.67 2.79
CA VAL A 111 -5.19 -17.88 3.74
C VAL A 111 -6.07 -16.86 3.02
N TYR A 112 -5.55 -16.14 2.02
CA TYR A 112 -6.37 -15.14 1.33
C TYR A 112 -7.49 -15.79 0.51
N GLY A 113 -7.25 -16.96 -0.10
CA GLY A 113 -8.28 -17.70 -0.81
C GLY A 113 -9.45 -18.10 0.10
N VAL A 114 -9.13 -18.60 1.30
CA VAL A 114 -10.15 -18.93 2.32
C VAL A 114 -10.85 -17.66 2.82
N ALA A 115 -10.09 -16.61 3.13
CA ALA A 115 -10.67 -15.34 3.60
C ALA A 115 -11.62 -14.73 2.57
N PHE A 116 -11.22 -14.68 1.30
CA PHE A 116 -12.07 -14.18 0.22
C PHE A 116 -13.33 -15.02 0.08
N GLY A 117 -13.22 -16.36 0.07
CA GLY A 117 -14.37 -17.27 0.02
C GLY A 117 -15.34 -17.05 1.18
N LEU A 118 -14.84 -16.88 2.41
CA LEU A 118 -15.65 -16.55 3.59
C LEU A 118 -16.32 -15.18 3.45
N GLY A 119 -15.63 -14.21 2.87
CA GLY A 119 -16.20 -12.88 2.59
C GLY A 119 -17.38 -12.96 1.62
N VAL A 120 -17.20 -13.66 0.49
CA VAL A 120 -18.24 -13.83 -0.52
C VAL A 120 -19.44 -14.59 0.05
N LEU A 121 -19.21 -15.68 0.79
CA LEU A 121 -20.26 -16.39 1.49
C LEU A 121 -20.99 -15.48 2.49
N GLY A 122 -20.25 -14.70 3.26
CA GLY A 122 -20.81 -13.77 4.24
C GLY A 122 -21.69 -12.71 3.58
N VAL A 123 -21.29 -12.13 2.47
CA VAL A 123 -22.12 -11.21 1.67
C VAL A 123 -23.39 -11.92 1.21
N GLY A 124 -23.28 -13.14 0.68
CA GLY A 124 -24.41 -13.92 0.20
C GLY A 124 -25.41 -14.31 1.29
N LEU A 125 -24.98 -14.51 2.52
CA LEU A 125 -25.83 -14.92 3.65
C LEU A 125 -26.43 -13.73 4.41
N PHE A 126 -25.63 -12.67 4.65
CA PHE A 126 -25.98 -11.61 5.59
C PHE A 126 -26.19 -10.24 4.95
N ALA A 127 -25.70 -10.02 3.72
CA ALA A 127 -25.69 -8.71 3.10
C ALA A 127 -26.30 -8.68 1.68
N ARG A 128 -27.19 -9.63 1.34
CA ARG A 128 -27.80 -9.73 -0.01
C ARG A 128 -28.55 -8.48 -0.46
N HIS A 129 -29.10 -7.71 0.48
CA HIS A 129 -29.92 -6.53 0.22
C HIS A 129 -29.17 -5.23 0.46
N VAL A 130 -27.89 -5.32 0.80
CA VAL A 130 -27.05 -4.17 1.12
C VAL A 130 -25.95 -4.10 0.07
N HIS A 131 -25.88 -2.96 -0.63
CA HIS A 131 -24.71 -2.64 -1.39
C HIS A 131 -23.61 -2.29 -0.38
N LEU A 132 -22.85 -3.32 0.03
CA LEU A 132 -21.53 -3.07 0.59
C LEU A 132 -20.74 -2.50 -0.58
N ASP A 133 -20.35 -1.24 -0.47
CA ASP A 133 -19.62 -0.49 -1.51
C ASP A 133 -18.23 -1.11 -1.78
N ALA A 134 -18.24 -2.40 -2.16
CA ALA A 134 -17.03 -3.10 -2.59
C ALA A 134 -16.40 -2.41 -3.81
N GLU A 135 -17.21 -1.81 -4.67
CA GLU A 135 -16.74 -1.03 -5.82
C GLU A 135 -15.97 0.23 -5.39
N CYS A 136 -16.41 0.93 -4.34
CA CYS A 136 -15.70 2.09 -3.81
C CYS A 136 -14.33 1.69 -3.21
N VAL A 137 -14.26 0.51 -2.57
CA VAL A 137 -12.98 -0.02 -2.04
C VAL A 137 -12.08 -0.53 -3.15
N LEU A 138 -12.65 -1.10 -4.23
CA LEU A 138 -11.87 -1.62 -5.36
C LEU A 138 -11.28 -0.49 -6.22
N ASN A 139 -12.08 0.50 -6.53
CA ASN A 139 -11.71 1.57 -7.47
C ASN A 139 -11.06 2.76 -6.77
N GLY A 140 -11.43 3.04 -5.50
CA GLY A 140 -11.03 4.23 -4.77
C GLY A 140 -11.53 5.52 -5.45
N ASP A 141 -11.63 6.60 -4.72
CA ASP A 141 -11.91 7.93 -5.28
C ASP A 141 -10.98 8.97 -4.66
N LEU A 142 -9.82 9.11 -5.29
CA LEU A 142 -8.76 10.01 -4.80
C LEU A 142 -9.19 11.47 -4.83
N LEU A 143 -9.96 11.87 -5.85
CA LEU A 143 -10.39 13.26 -6.01
C LEU A 143 -11.45 13.61 -4.96
N LEU A 144 -12.37 12.70 -4.68
CA LEU A 144 -13.39 12.89 -3.67
C LEU A 144 -12.75 12.98 -2.27
N VAL A 145 -11.90 12.00 -1.93
CA VAL A 145 -11.26 11.93 -0.61
C VAL A 145 -10.27 13.09 -0.38
N GLY A 146 -9.50 13.45 -1.41
CA GLY A 146 -8.58 14.58 -1.33
C GLY A 146 -9.29 15.94 -1.29
N GLY A 147 -10.49 16.04 -1.89
CA GLY A 147 -11.32 17.25 -1.91
C GLY A 147 -12.18 17.45 -0.66
N GLU A 148 -12.28 16.46 0.24
CA GLU A 148 -12.97 16.61 1.52
C GLU A 148 -12.32 17.74 2.33
N ARG A 149 -13.13 18.76 2.65
CA ARG A 149 -12.68 19.91 3.45
C ARG A 149 -12.51 19.59 4.93
N ASP A 150 -13.02 18.45 5.37
CA ASP A 150 -12.98 18.06 6.76
C ASP A 150 -11.58 17.59 7.13
N TRP A 151 -10.99 18.26 8.11
CA TRP A 151 -9.67 17.91 8.65
C TRP A 151 -9.58 16.45 9.11
N GLU A 152 -10.72 15.83 9.43
CA GLU A 152 -10.81 14.43 9.83
C GLU A 152 -10.37 13.48 8.72
N ALA A 153 -10.59 13.80 7.44
CA ALA A 153 -10.14 13.01 6.31
C ALA A 153 -8.61 12.91 6.25
N TRP A 154 -7.89 13.92 6.74
CA TRP A 154 -6.43 13.98 6.77
C TRP A 154 -5.79 13.26 7.94
N LEU A 155 -6.56 12.93 8.99
CA LEU A 155 -6.05 12.18 10.14
C LEU A 155 -5.52 10.80 9.74
N GLY A 156 -6.16 10.14 8.76
CA GLY A 156 -5.73 8.83 8.26
C GLY A 156 -4.31 8.87 7.69
N PRO A 157 -4.06 9.56 6.57
CA PRO A 157 -2.74 9.61 5.94
C PRO A 157 -1.68 10.26 6.81
N ALA A 158 -2.00 11.36 7.52
CA ALA A 158 -1.05 12.02 8.41
C ALA A 158 -0.67 11.12 9.61
N GLY A 159 -1.63 10.44 10.20
CA GLY A 159 -1.40 9.48 11.28
C GLY A 159 -0.55 8.29 10.82
N LEU A 160 -0.76 7.80 9.60
CA LEU A 160 0.05 6.73 9.03
C LEU A 160 1.49 7.16 8.77
N VAL A 161 1.70 8.36 8.24
CA VAL A 161 3.05 8.92 8.04
C VAL A 161 3.74 9.10 9.40
N ALA A 162 3.05 9.68 10.37
CA ALA A 162 3.60 9.85 11.73
C ALA A 162 3.97 8.50 12.36
N ALA A 163 3.10 7.48 12.24
CA ALA A 163 3.37 6.14 12.72
C ALA A 163 4.57 5.49 12.01
N ALA A 164 4.68 5.63 10.68
CA ALA A 164 5.81 5.13 9.90
C ALA A 164 7.13 5.80 10.32
N VAL A 165 7.13 7.12 10.49
CA VAL A 165 8.30 7.88 10.96
C VAL A 165 8.69 7.47 12.38
N VAL A 166 7.74 7.36 13.31
CA VAL A 166 7.99 6.90 14.69
C VAL A 166 8.56 5.48 14.68
N MET A 167 7.99 4.57 13.89
CA MET A 167 8.49 3.19 13.78
C MET A 167 9.90 3.14 13.17
N GLU A 168 10.23 3.99 12.18
CA GLU A 168 11.56 4.01 11.59
C GLU A 168 12.59 4.64 12.52
N VAL A 169 12.27 5.75 13.18
CA VAL A 169 13.19 6.48 14.08
C VAL A 169 13.48 5.68 15.34
N PHE A 170 12.45 5.20 16.03
CA PHE A 170 12.60 4.52 17.33
C PHE A 170 12.74 3.00 17.21
N GLY A 171 12.19 2.42 16.14
CA GLY A 171 12.15 0.98 15.93
C GLY A 171 13.00 0.47 14.77
N GLY A 172 13.51 1.36 13.90
CA GLY A 172 14.13 0.98 12.63
C GLY A 172 15.30 0.01 12.76
N ALA A 173 16.15 0.16 13.79
CA ALA A 173 17.23 -0.79 14.05
C ALA A 173 16.67 -2.19 14.40
N ARG A 174 15.64 -2.25 15.25
CA ARG A 174 15.01 -3.50 15.69
C ARG A 174 14.20 -4.12 14.55
N LEU A 175 13.53 -3.31 13.72
CA LEU A 175 12.81 -3.74 12.52
C LEU A 175 13.75 -4.40 11.51
N ARG A 176 14.89 -3.81 11.25
CA ARG A 176 15.92 -4.37 10.38
C ARG A 176 16.52 -5.64 10.95
N LEU A 177 16.93 -5.60 12.23
CA LEU A 177 17.52 -6.75 12.89
C LEU A 177 16.57 -7.96 12.87
N SER A 178 15.29 -7.75 13.19
CA SER A 178 14.28 -8.81 13.16
C SER A 178 14.01 -9.38 11.77
N ALA A 179 14.32 -8.63 10.70
CA ALA A 179 14.12 -9.07 9.32
C ALA A 179 15.35 -9.78 8.74
N PHE A 180 16.58 -9.37 9.12
CA PHE A 180 17.81 -9.96 8.59
C PHE A 180 18.32 -11.15 9.39
N ASP A 181 18.24 -11.10 10.71
CA ASP A 181 18.74 -12.16 11.58
C ASP A 181 17.82 -12.30 12.80
N ALA A 182 16.82 -13.17 12.63
CA ALA A 182 15.86 -13.46 13.69
C ALA A 182 16.53 -14.15 14.89
N GLY A 183 17.54 -15.01 14.68
CA GLY A 183 18.24 -15.70 15.76
C GLY A 183 19.04 -14.73 16.63
N PHE A 184 19.79 -13.83 16.01
CA PHE A 184 20.55 -12.81 16.73
C PHE A 184 19.62 -11.80 17.45
N ALA A 185 18.50 -11.43 16.79
CA ALA A 185 17.51 -10.54 17.40
C ALA A 185 16.88 -11.15 18.67
N ASP A 186 16.56 -12.43 18.65
CA ASP A 186 15.98 -13.16 19.79
C ASP A 186 16.99 -13.28 20.94
N ALA A 187 18.24 -13.62 20.62
CA ALA A 187 19.34 -13.66 21.59
C ALA A 187 19.61 -12.28 22.23
N GLY A 188 19.40 -11.19 21.46
CA GLY A 188 19.49 -9.82 21.93
C GLY A 188 18.25 -9.30 22.68
N GLY A 189 17.27 -10.16 23.00
CA GLY A 189 16.05 -9.79 23.73
C GLY A 189 15.02 -9.00 22.92
N VAL A 190 15.18 -8.93 21.58
CA VAL A 190 14.19 -8.27 20.71
C VAL A 190 12.99 -9.19 20.51
N ARG A 191 11.81 -8.76 20.92
CA ARG A 191 10.54 -9.51 20.71
C ARG A 191 10.15 -9.53 19.23
N ILE A 192 10.72 -10.45 18.44
CA ILE A 192 10.49 -10.58 16.98
C ILE A 192 9.00 -10.65 16.65
N ARG A 193 8.23 -11.44 17.42
CA ARG A 193 6.77 -11.58 17.20
C ARG A 193 6.05 -10.24 17.33
N GLY A 194 6.42 -9.40 18.28
CA GLY A 194 5.85 -8.07 18.46
C GLY A 194 6.13 -7.15 17.27
N TRP A 195 7.38 -7.11 16.81
CA TRP A 195 7.78 -6.29 15.68
C TRP A 195 7.14 -6.76 14.35
N ASN A 196 7.05 -8.06 14.14
CA ASN A 196 6.33 -8.60 12.98
C ASN A 196 4.84 -8.28 13.03
N SER A 197 4.21 -8.40 14.21
CA SER A 197 2.80 -8.05 14.39
C SER A 197 2.54 -6.56 14.15
N LEU A 198 3.45 -5.68 14.57
CA LEU A 198 3.35 -4.23 14.31
C LEU A 198 3.44 -3.92 12.81
N VAL A 199 4.39 -4.52 12.08
CA VAL A 199 4.51 -4.34 10.62
C VAL A 199 3.26 -4.81 9.91
N VAL A 200 2.72 -5.97 10.27
CA VAL A 200 1.49 -6.51 9.68
C VAL A 200 0.27 -5.66 10.04
N GLY A 201 0.17 -5.20 11.29
CA GLY A 201 -0.88 -4.28 11.72
C GLY A 201 -0.84 -2.96 10.93
N MET A 202 0.36 -2.39 10.78
CA MET A 202 0.56 -1.18 9.98
C MET A 202 0.17 -1.42 8.51
N LEU A 203 0.56 -2.55 7.92
CA LEU A 203 0.13 -2.93 6.56
C LEU A 203 -1.39 -2.93 6.43
N SER A 204 -2.10 -3.56 7.39
CA SER A 204 -3.56 -3.66 7.33
C SER A 204 -4.24 -2.29 7.39
N VAL A 205 -3.75 -1.39 8.24
CA VAL A 205 -4.29 -0.03 8.33
C VAL A 205 -3.95 0.79 7.07
N VAL A 206 -2.70 0.71 6.59
CA VAL A 206 -2.26 1.37 5.33
C VAL A 206 -3.10 0.89 4.15
N ALA A 207 -3.35 -0.42 4.06
CA ALA A 207 -4.16 -1.00 2.99
C ALA A 207 -5.58 -0.44 3.02
N VAL A 208 -6.24 -0.45 4.18
CA VAL A 208 -7.65 0.00 4.29
C VAL A 208 -7.79 1.50 3.97
N VAL A 209 -6.88 2.35 4.49
CA VAL A 209 -6.88 3.80 4.20
C VAL A 209 -6.51 4.05 2.73
N GLY A 210 -5.53 3.32 2.21
CA GLY A 210 -5.07 3.45 0.82
C GLY A 210 -6.12 2.97 -0.19
N PHE A 211 -6.84 1.88 0.10
CA PHE A 211 -7.88 1.35 -0.80
C PHE A 211 -9.03 2.33 -0.97
N ARG A 212 -9.44 3.00 0.11
CA ARG A 212 -10.47 4.04 0.03
C ARG A 212 -10.09 5.16 -0.94
N ALA A 213 -8.82 5.56 -0.93
CA ALA A 213 -8.34 6.69 -1.74
C ALA A 213 -7.97 6.30 -3.16
N MET A 214 -7.14 5.26 -3.31
CA MET A 214 -6.53 4.93 -4.60
C MET A 214 -7.03 3.62 -5.20
N GLY A 215 -7.81 2.84 -4.46
CA GLY A 215 -8.18 1.48 -4.84
C GLY A 215 -7.09 0.44 -4.55
N ILE A 216 -7.46 -0.84 -4.68
CA ILE A 216 -6.59 -1.96 -4.31
C ILE A 216 -5.35 -2.03 -5.20
N VAL A 217 -5.53 -2.00 -6.52
CA VAL A 217 -4.45 -2.22 -7.50
C VAL A 217 -3.33 -1.17 -7.38
N PRO A 218 -3.61 0.15 -7.35
CA PRO A 218 -2.55 1.15 -7.18
C PRO A 218 -1.84 1.07 -5.84
N VAL A 219 -2.52 0.76 -4.75
CA VAL A 219 -1.90 0.57 -3.42
C VAL A 219 -0.91 -0.59 -3.45
N LEU A 220 -1.29 -1.73 -4.03
CA LEU A 220 -0.40 -2.88 -4.21
C LEU A 220 0.79 -2.55 -5.13
N ALA A 221 0.54 -1.84 -6.23
CA ALA A 221 1.59 -1.39 -7.13
C ALA A 221 2.61 -0.49 -6.41
N MET A 222 2.14 0.50 -5.62
CA MET A 222 3.01 1.40 -4.85
C MET A 222 3.75 0.71 -3.70
N SER A 223 3.22 -0.40 -3.18
CA SER A 223 3.90 -1.17 -2.13
C SER A 223 4.97 -2.14 -2.68
N THR A 224 4.95 -2.47 -3.97
CA THR A 224 5.82 -3.51 -4.56
C THR A 224 6.77 -2.98 -5.62
N ILE A 225 6.28 -2.20 -6.61
CA ILE A 225 7.07 -1.79 -7.77
C ILE A 225 8.23 -0.84 -7.38
N PRO A 226 8.03 0.24 -6.60
CA PRO A 226 9.13 1.10 -6.18
C PRO A 226 10.16 0.36 -5.32
N VAL A 227 9.70 -0.60 -4.51
CA VAL A 227 10.59 -1.46 -3.70
C VAL A 227 11.47 -2.31 -4.60
N ALA A 228 10.90 -2.96 -5.61
CA ALA A 228 11.66 -3.73 -6.59
C ALA A 228 12.71 -2.87 -7.32
N ALA A 229 12.40 -1.60 -7.63
CA ALA A 229 13.36 -0.65 -8.21
C ALA A 229 14.54 -0.39 -7.25
N GLY A 230 14.28 -0.19 -5.96
CA GLY A 230 15.32 -0.04 -4.93
C GLY A 230 16.23 -1.27 -4.83
N TRP A 231 15.66 -2.48 -4.93
CA TRP A 231 16.44 -3.73 -4.96
C TRP A 231 17.20 -3.92 -6.27
N ALA A 232 16.65 -3.48 -7.39
CA ALA A 232 17.32 -3.55 -8.69
C ALA A 232 18.65 -2.79 -8.71
N LEU A 233 18.73 -1.59 -8.14
CA LEU A 233 19.95 -0.78 -8.09
C LEU A 233 20.96 -1.27 -7.05
N GLY A 234 20.53 -2.09 -6.08
CA GLY A 234 21.42 -2.67 -5.07
C GLY A 234 21.93 -1.67 -4.04
N GLY A 235 22.90 -2.10 -3.25
CA GLY A 235 23.48 -1.28 -2.17
C GLY A 235 22.91 -1.62 -0.79
N GLY A 236 23.28 -0.81 0.23
CA GLY A 236 22.80 -0.99 1.60
C GLY A 236 21.34 -0.59 1.77
N TYR A 237 20.76 -0.97 2.90
CA TYR A 237 19.34 -0.71 3.24
C TYR A 237 18.91 0.74 2.98
N ARG A 238 19.65 1.71 3.51
CA ARG A 238 19.32 3.14 3.34
C ARG A 238 19.20 3.55 1.87
N ARG A 239 20.16 3.13 1.04
CA ARG A 239 20.12 3.43 -0.39
C ARG A 239 18.91 2.81 -1.06
N ARG A 240 18.57 1.55 -0.76
CA ARG A 240 17.40 0.87 -1.32
C ARG A 240 16.11 1.57 -0.92
N MET A 241 16.00 1.96 0.35
CA MET A 241 14.85 2.72 0.86
C MET A 241 14.70 4.07 0.16
N MET A 242 15.80 4.85 0.06
CA MET A 242 15.76 6.16 -0.59
C MET A 242 15.41 6.07 -2.08
N VAL A 243 15.96 5.08 -2.78
CA VAL A 243 15.59 4.82 -4.19
C VAL A 243 14.12 4.44 -4.32
N ALA A 244 13.63 3.54 -3.48
CA ALA A 244 12.22 3.14 -3.49
C ALA A 244 11.30 4.35 -3.24
N LEU A 245 11.57 5.14 -2.21
CA LEU A 245 10.79 6.35 -1.91
C LEU A 245 10.90 7.40 -3.03
N GLY A 246 12.08 7.57 -3.63
CA GLY A 246 12.28 8.47 -4.77
C GLY A 246 11.50 8.04 -6.01
N VAL A 247 11.50 6.74 -6.34
CA VAL A 247 10.70 6.18 -7.43
C VAL A 247 9.20 6.34 -7.14
N SER A 248 8.77 6.09 -5.90
CA SER A 248 7.38 6.27 -5.49
C SER A 248 6.93 7.74 -5.62
N GLY A 249 7.69 8.68 -5.08
CA GLY A 249 7.39 10.11 -5.20
C GLY A 249 7.40 10.59 -6.66
N GLY A 250 8.40 10.17 -7.44
CA GLY A 250 8.47 10.47 -8.88
C GLY A 250 7.31 9.88 -9.66
N ALA A 251 6.85 8.67 -9.32
CA ALA A 251 5.70 8.04 -9.93
C ALA A 251 4.39 8.77 -9.63
N VAL A 252 4.23 9.32 -8.41
CA VAL A 252 3.07 10.15 -8.06
C VAL A 252 3.07 11.42 -8.89
N VAL A 253 4.19 12.15 -8.96
CA VAL A 253 4.30 13.39 -9.74
C VAL A 253 4.03 13.12 -11.22
N ALA A 254 4.73 12.15 -11.82
CA ALA A 254 4.56 11.81 -13.22
C ALA A 254 3.16 11.26 -13.52
N GLY A 255 2.61 10.45 -12.62
CA GLY A 255 1.28 9.87 -12.75
C GLY A 255 0.18 10.91 -12.74
N PHE A 256 0.28 11.95 -11.90
CA PHE A 256 -0.67 13.05 -11.93
C PHE A 256 -0.58 13.86 -13.22
N VAL A 257 0.64 14.15 -13.71
CA VAL A 257 0.82 14.85 -15.00
C VAL A 257 0.22 14.04 -16.16
N VAL A 258 0.51 12.73 -16.21
CA VAL A 258 -0.04 11.84 -17.24
C VAL A 258 -1.54 11.71 -17.12
N ALA A 259 -2.07 11.62 -15.90
CA ALA A 259 -3.50 11.49 -15.65
C ALA A 259 -4.28 12.65 -16.24
N VAL A 260 -3.78 13.87 -16.05
CA VAL A 260 -4.42 15.07 -16.60
C VAL A 260 -4.27 15.13 -18.12
N TRP A 261 -3.07 14.84 -18.63
CA TRP A 261 -2.82 14.90 -20.07
C TRP A 261 -3.64 13.87 -20.86
N MET A 262 -3.84 12.68 -20.29
CA MET A 262 -4.58 11.58 -20.92
C MET A 262 -6.05 11.48 -20.48
N GLU A 263 -6.51 12.36 -19.60
CA GLU A 263 -7.88 12.32 -19.00
C GLU A 263 -8.22 11.00 -18.33
N VAL A 264 -7.23 10.38 -17.66
CA VAL A 264 -7.41 9.11 -16.96
C VAL A 264 -7.35 9.32 -15.44
N PRO A 265 -7.92 8.41 -14.64
CA PRO A 265 -7.80 8.49 -13.17
C PRO A 265 -6.33 8.48 -12.71
N PRO A 266 -5.92 9.36 -11.76
CA PRO A 266 -4.54 9.44 -11.30
C PRO A 266 -3.96 8.13 -10.72
N PRO A 267 -4.68 7.31 -9.91
CA PRO A 267 -4.08 6.15 -9.29
C PRO A 267 -3.53 5.08 -10.25
N PRO A 268 -4.24 4.66 -11.33
CA PRO A 268 -3.67 3.77 -12.35
C PRO A 268 -2.47 4.36 -13.08
N ALA A 269 -2.50 5.66 -13.40
CA ALA A 269 -1.39 6.34 -14.05
C ALA A 269 -0.12 6.34 -13.18
N MET A 270 -0.27 6.54 -11.86
CA MET A 270 0.83 6.44 -10.89
C MET A 270 1.46 5.04 -10.90
N GLY A 271 0.64 3.97 -10.95
CA GLY A 271 1.12 2.60 -11.04
C GLY A 271 1.94 2.34 -12.31
N ALA A 272 1.47 2.84 -13.46
CA ALA A 272 2.19 2.76 -14.73
C ALA A 272 3.52 3.53 -14.68
N CYS A 273 3.54 4.74 -14.13
CA CYS A 273 4.77 5.53 -13.97
C CYS A 273 5.76 4.86 -13.00
N ALA A 274 5.29 4.18 -11.95
CA ALA A 274 6.15 3.40 -11.06
C ALA A 274 6.84 2.24 -11.81
N LEU A 275 6.13 1.58 -12.72
CA LEU A 275 6.69 0.53 -13.57
C LEU A 275 7.78 1.08 -14.51
N ILE A 276 7.59 2.26 -15.08
CA ILE A 276 8.62 2.94 -15.87
C ILE A 276 9.86 3.20 -15.00
N GLY A 277 9.67 3.68 -13.76
CA GLY A 277 10.74 3.88 -12.78
C GLY A 277 11.53 2.59 -12.48
N LEU A 278 10.85 1.44 -12.37
CA LEU A 278 11.48 0.14 -12.22
C LEU A 278 12.32 -0.24 -13.45
N VAL A 279 11.76 -0.09 -14.66
CA VAL A 279 12.47 -0.39 -15.91
C VAL A 279 13.73 0.46 -16.04
N LEU A 280 13.64 1.76 -15.75
CA LEU A 280 14.81 2.66 -15.75
C LEU A 280 15.86 2.21 -14.74
N SER A 281 15.46 1.80 -13.54
CA SER A 281 16.35 1.26 -12.51
C SER A 281 17.09 -0.01 -12.97
N LEU A 282 16.40 -0.89 -13.69
CA LEU A 282 16.99 -2.11 -14.27
C LEU A 282 17.98 -1.78 -15.40
N LEU A 283 17.68 -0.82 -16.27
CA LEU A 283 18.57 -0.38 -17.34
C LEU A 283 19.84 0.28 -16.76
N MET A 284 19.70 1.13 -15.76
CA MET A 284 20.83 1.73 -15.04
C MET A 284 21.75 0.67 -14.42
N ARG A 285 21.19 -0.37 -13.82
CA ARG A 285 21.96 -1.50 -13.28
C ARG A 285 22.79 -2.19 -14.34
N ARG A 286 22.22 -2.42 -15.56
CA ARG A 286 22.96 -3.05 -16.67
C ARG A 286 24.13 -2.17 -17.12
N GLY A 287 23.92 -0.86 -17.24
CA GLY A 287 24.97 0.10 -17.60
C GLY A 287 26.13 0.16 -16.60
N LEU A 288 25.82 0.09 -15.29
CA LEU A 288 26.84 0.06 -14.23
C LEU A 288 27.67 -1.24 -14.24
N ARG A 289 27.05 -2.40 -14.53
CA ARG A 289 27.77 -3.68 -14.65
C ARG A 289 28.64 -3.77 -15.90
N GLY A 290 28.24 -3.14 -17.01
CA GLY A 290 29.03 -3.08 -18.23
C GLY A 290 30.29 -2.23 -18.12
N ARG A 291 30.36 -1.29 -17.18
CA ARG A 291 31.55 -0.46 -16.91
C ARG A 291 32.58 -1.11 -15.95
N GLN A 292 32.21 -2.18 -15.29
CA GLN A 292 33.09 -2.91 -14.35
C GLN A 292 33.74 -4.17 -14.96
N ARG A 293 33.44 -4.45 -16.23
CA ARG A 293 34.11 -5.46 -17.06
C ARG A 293 35.03 -4.77 -18.07
#